data_7acb3f9c549b9aca29b6962f5d078481
#
_entry.id   7acb3f9c549b9aca29b6962f5d078481
#
_cell.length_a   1.000
_cell.length_b   1.000
_cell.length_c   1.000
_cell.angle_alpha   90.00
_cell.angle_beta   90.00
_cell.angle_gamma   90.00
#
_symmetry.space_group_name_H-M   'P 1'
#
loop_
_entity.id
_entity.type
_entity.pdbx_description
1 polymer ?
#
loop_
_entity_poly.entity_id
_entity_poly.type
_entity_poly.pdbx_seq_one_letter_code
_entity_poly.pdbx_strand_id
1 'polypeptide(L)'
;MLSERDKSRGDIRLEYENRKKRLKQQSLAGRQYVDFTLVDSLGCERKISDYVGKSDLLFLDFWASWCGPCRAQEPQLVRLYQEYRSKGFEILGVSLDANRTSWLSVLRKKENHWTDLCIAKKEDDKRVRELYSINGIPYGILIDKSGKIANVVTAGWVHLEMLLKGYYKGRNEETK
;
A
#
# COMPACT_ATOMS: atom_id res chain seq x y z
N MET A 1 14.61 37.36 -6.80
CA MET A 1 13.73 36.81 -7.85
C MET A 1 14.52 35.77 -8.64
N LEU A 2 14.07 34.51 -8.68
CA LEU A 2 14.69 33.50 -9.55
C LEU A 2 14.38 33.81 -11.02
N SER A 3 15.37 33.66 -11.89
CA SER A 3 15.20 33.93 -13.33
C SER A 3 14.26 32.87 -13.95
N GLU A 4 13.62 33.22 -15.09
CA GLU A 4 12.76 32.22 -15.81
C GLU A 4 13.53 30.98 -16.23
N ARG A 5 14.83 31.10 -16.53
CA ARG A 5 15.73 29.97 -16.82
C ARG A 5 15.93 29.05 -15.63
N ASP A 6 15.97 29.58 -14.39
CA ASP A 6 16.12 28.78 -13.17
C ASP A 6 14.83 28.06 -12.81
N LYS A 7 13.67 28.70 -13.08
CA LYS A 7 12.34 28.06 -12.94
C LYS A 7 12.19 26.91 -13.92
N SER A 8 12.51 27.11 -15.20
CA SER A 8 12.43 26.11 -16.25
C SER A 8 13.36 24.90 -15.98
N ARG A 9 14.58 25.13 -15.46
CA ARG A 9 15.49 24.04 -15.05
C ARG A 9 14.95 23.27 -13.85
N GLY A 10 14.30 23.94 -12.91
CA GLY A 10 13.63 23.33 -11.77
C GLY A 10 12.49 22.41 -12.21
N ASP A 11 11.66 22.86 -13.14
CA ASP A 11 10.53 22.12 -13.68
C ASP A 11 10.98 20.87 -14.44
N ILE A 12 12.00 20.99 -15.30
CA ILE A 12 12.57 19.84 -16.07
C ILE A 12 13.16 18.80 -15.11
N ARG A 13 13.88 19.23 -14.07
CA ARG A 13 14.46 18.35 -13.06
C ARG A 13 13.38 17.61 -12.29
N LEU A 14 12.33 18.31 -11.87
CA LEU A 14 11.19 17.73 -11.16
C LEU A 14 10.44 16.72 -12.03
N GLU A 15 10.24 17.04 -13.30
CA GLU A 15 9.58 16.14 -14.26
C GLU A 15 10.41 14.87 -14.50
N TYR A 16 11.74 15.00 -14.64
CA TYR A 16 12.66 13.86 -14.76
C TYR A 16 12.61 12.96 -13.52
N GLU A 17 12.67 13.52 -12.30
CA GLU A 17 12.60 12.76 -11.06
C GLU A 17 11.23 12.08 -10.90
N ASN A 18 10.14 12.74 -11.27
CA ASN A 18 8.79 12.17 -11.25
C ASN A 18 8.65 11.03 -12.27
N ARG A 19 9.24 11.17 -13.46
CA ARG A 19 9.27 10.10 -14.47
C ARG A 19 10.07 8.89 -13.98
N LYS A 20 11.25 9.13 -13.40
CA LYS A 20 12.11 8.09 -12.82
C LYS A 20 11.40 7.32 -11.70
N LYS A 21 10.67 8.04 -10.82
CA LYS A 21 9.84 7.43 -9.77
C LYS A 21 8.75 6.53 -10.37
N ARG A 22 8.01 7.01 -11.36
CA ARG A 22 6.95 6.24 -12.04
C ARG A 22 7.52 4.98 -12.70
N LEU A 23 8.63 5.09 -13.40
CA LEU A 23 9.30 3.94 -14.02
C LEU A 23 9.75 2.91 -12.99
N LYS A 24 10.29 3.35 -11.84
CA LYS A 24 10.70 2.47 -10.75
C LYS A 24 9.50 1.75 -10.11
N GLN A 25 8.38 2.44 -9.92
CA GLN A 25 7.15 1.85 -9.40
C GLN A 25 6.54 0.85 -10.39
N GLN A 26 6.47 1.20 -11.68
CA GLN A 26 6.03 0.27 -12.75
C GLN A 26 6.93 -0.96 -12.84
N SER A 27 8.24 -0.83 -12.52
CA SER A 27 9.17 -1.95 -12.52
C SER A 27 8.93 -2.96 -11.39
N LEU A 28 8.06 -2.65 -10.40
CA LEU A 28 7.68 -3.59 -9.35
C LEU A 28 6.62 -4.59 -9.81
N ALA A 29 5.73 -4.19 -10.71
CA ALA A 29 4.69 -5.08 -11.25
C ALA A 29 5.32 -6.33 -11.91
N GLY A 30 4.76 -7.49 -11.64
CA GLY A 30 5.24 -8.79 -12.09
C GLY A 30 6.38 -9.39 -11.25
N ARG A 31 7.00 -8.63 -10.34
CA ARG A 31 8.03 -9.14 -9.42
C ARG A 31 7.38 -9.88 -8.26
N GLN A 32 8.13 -10.81 -7.69
CA GLN A 32 7.77 -11.45 -6.43
C GLN A 32 7.83 -10.41 -5.29
N TYR A 33 6.87 -10.47 -4.37
CA TYR A 33 6.92 -9.65 -3.16
C TYR A 33 8.19 -9.94 -2.35
N VAL A 34 8.59 -9.00 -1.52
CA VAL A 34 9.72 -9.19 -0.60
C VAL A 34 9.16 -9.31 0.81
N ASP A 35 9.52 -10.39 1.49
CA ASP A 35 9.07 -10.63 2.85
C ASP A 35 9.79 -9.72 3.85
N PHE A 36 9.08 -9.28 4.86
CA PHE A 36 9.63 -8.51 5.99
C PHE A 36 8.80 -8.72 7.25
N THR A 37 9.43 -8.46 8.40
CA THR A 37 8.82 -8.66 9.71
C THR A 37 8.14 -7.38 10.20
N LEU A 38 6.96 -7.55 10.76
CA LEU A 38 6.12 -6.54 11.37
C LEU A 38 5.73 -6.99 12.78
N VAL A 39 5.07 -6.13 13.54
CA VAL A 39 4.49 -6.49 14.84
C VAL A 39 2.98 -6.23 14.85
N ASP A 40 2.24 -7.10 15.50
CA ASP A 40 0.81 -6.92 15.75
C ASP A 40 0.55 -6.02 16.98
N SER A 41 -0.71 -5.78 17.27
CA SER A 41 -1.13 -4.93 18.42
C SER A 41 -0.69 -5.48 19.79
N LEU A 42 -0.38 -6.77 19.89
CA LEU A 42 0.12 -7.42 21.08
C LEU A 42 1.66 -7.41 21.16
N GLY A 43 2.34 -7.01 20.06
CA GLY A 43 3.80 -6.98 19.96
C GLY A 43 4.39 -8.30 19.45
N CYS A 44 3.56 -9.22 18.97
CA CYS A 44 4.04 -10.47 18.36
C CYS A 44 4.52 -10.21 16.93
N GLU A 45 5.63 -10.84 16.56
CA GLU A 45 6.15 -10.76 15.20
C GLU A 45 5.25 -11.48 14.21
N ARG A 46 5.06 -10.87 13.06
CA ARG A 46 4.32 -11.36 11.89
C ARG A 46 5.13 -11.08 10.64
N LYS A 47 4.96 -11.90 9.62
CA LYS A 47 5.58 -11.71 8.31
C LYS A 47 4.53 -11.50 7.24
N ILE A 48 4.90 -10.82 6.16
CA ILE A 48 3.99 -10.69 5.00
C ILE A 48 3.62 -12.06 4.43
N SER A 49 4.55 -13.01 4.45
CA SER A 49 4.32 -14.41 4.05
C SER A 49 3.21 -15.11 4.85
N ASP A 50 2.89 -14.64 6.06
CA ASP A 50 1.76 -15.17 6.82
C ASP A 50 0.39 -14.87 6.18
N TYR A 51 0.33 -13.93 5.24
CA TYR A 51 -0.90 -13.43 4.60
C TYR A 51 -0.95 -13.70 3.11
N VAL A 52 0.19 -13.73 2.42
CA VAL A 52 0.26 -13.99 0.97
C VAL A 52 -0.23 -15.40 0.64
N GLY A 53 -1.00 -15.54 -0.45
CA GLY A 53 -1.53 -16.81 -0.93
C GLY A 53 -2.82 -17.27 -0.25
N LYS A 54 -3.28 -16.59 0.81
CA LYS A 54 -4.54 -16.91 1.53
C LYS A 54 -5.78 -16.28 0.88
N SER A 55 -5.59 -15.29 0.04
CA SER A 55 -6.62 -14.61 -0.74
C SER A 55 -6.21 -14.57 -2.22
N ASP A 56 -7.14 -14.26 -3.10
CA ASP A 56 -6.83 -14.09 -4.54
C ASP A 56 -6.04 -12.83 -4.80
N LEU A 57 -6.36 -11.76 -4.05
CA LEU A 57 -5.63 -10.50 -4.03
C LEU A 57 -5.42 -10.04 -2.58
N LEU A 58 -4.19 -9.71 -2.24
CA LEU A 58 -3.81 -9.06 -0.98
C LEU A 58 -3.37 -7.63 -1.27
N PHE A 59 -4.01 -6.67 -0.64
CA PHE A 59 -3.63 -5.26 -0.70
C PHE A 59 -2.83 -4.87 0.55
N LEU A 60 -1.54 -4.56 0.38
CA LEU A 60 -0.73 -3.94 1.43
C LEU A 60 -1.01 -2.43 1.42
N ASP A 61 -1.72 -1.94 2.43
CA ASP A 61 -2.01 -0.52 2.62
C ASP A 61 -0.96 0.11 3.54
N PHE A 62 -0.04 0.87 2.95
CA PHE A 62 0.98 1.60 3.71
C PHE A 62 0.42 2.94 4.19
N TRP A 63 0.32 3.09 5.50
CA TRP A 63 -0.27 4.23 6.18
C TRP A 63 0.50 4.65 7.44
N ALA A 64 0.07 5.68 8.14
CA ALA A 64 0.57 6.04 9.47
C ALA A 64 -0.49 6.84 10.25
N SER A 65 -0.37 6.84 11.57
CA SER A 65 -1.29 7.57 12.46
C SER A 65 -1.31 9.09 12.19
N TRP A 66 -0.18 9.64 11.78
CA TRP A 66 0.00 11.05 11.43
C TRP A 66 -0.38 11.40 9.97
N CYS A 67 -0.69 10.40 9.15
CA CYS A 67 -1.06 10.60 7.75
C CYS A 67 -2.54 10.97 7.62
N GLY A 68 -2.85 12.26 7.53
CA GLY A 68 -4.22 12.75 7.35
C GLY A 68 -4.92 12.17 6.12
N PRO A 69 -4.34 12.22 4.92
CA PRO A 69 -4.93 11.64 3.71
C PRO A 69 -5.18 10.13 3.80
N CYS A 70 -4.28 9.37 4.48
CA CYS A 70 -4.48 7.93 4.69
C CYS A 70 -5.74 7.66 5.54
N ARG A 71 -5.92 8.43 6.60
CA ARG A 71 -7.08 8.31 7.48
C ARG A 71 -8.38 8.77 6.81
N ALA A 72 -8.31 9.78 5.97
CA ALA A 72 -9.47 10.29 5.23
C ALA A 72 -10.02 9.29 4.20
N GLN A 73 -9.18 8.40 3.65
CA GLN A 73 -9.61 7.37 2.70
C GLN A 73 -10.15 6.10 3.35
N GLU A 74 -9.97 5.90 4.66
CA GLU A 74 -10.34 4.68 5.37
C GLU A 74 -11.82 4.25 5.17
N PRO A 75 -12.83 5.15 5.22
CA PRO A 75 -14.21 4.75 4.95
C PRO A 75 -14.41 4.14 3.56
N GLN A 76 -13.67 4.61 2.56
CA GLN A 76 -13.73 4.07 1.21
C GLN A 76 -13.03 2.71 1.10
N LEU A 77 -11.93 2.50 1.82
CA LEU A 77 -11.29 1.19 1.92
C LEU A 77 -12.20 0.18 2.62
N VAL A 78 -12.89 0.57 3.70
CA VAL A 78 -13.92 -0.27 4.37
C VAL A 78 -14.99 -0.69 3.38
N ARG A 79 -15.54 0.24 2.59
CA ARG A 79 -16.53 -0.05 1.56
C ARG A 79 -16.00 -1.08 0.54
N LEU A 80 -14.81 -0.85 0.00
CA LEU A 80 -14.20 -1.77 -0.97
C LEU A 80 -13.93 -3.15 -0.34
N TYR A 81 -13.45 -3.18 0.90
CA TYR A 81 -13.25 -4.44 1.61
C TYR A 81 -14.53 -5.23 1.77
N GLN A 82 -15.62 -4.59 2.20
CA GLN A 82 -16.94 -5.22 2.33
C GLN A 82 -17.47 -5.76 0.99
N GLU A 83 -17.26 -5.02 -0.12
CA GLU A 83 -17.70 -5.41 -1.46
C GLU A 83 -16.93 -6.60 -2.05
N TYR A 84 -15.62 -6.69 -1.78
CA TYR A 84 -14.74 -7.64 -2.46
C TYR A 84 -14.17 -8.77 -1.59
N ARG A 85 -14.28 -8.72 -0.24
CA ARG A 85 -13.70 -9.76 0.62
C ARG A 85 -14.26 -11.17 0.33
N SER A 86 -15.56 -11.28 0.09
CA SER A 86 -16.20 -12.55 -0.24
C SER A 86 -15.77 -13.09 -1.62
N LYS A 87 -15.17 -12.24 -2.45
CA LYS A 87 -14.64 -12.58 -3.77
C LYS A 87 -13.14 -12.94 -3.72
N GLY A 88 -12.53 -12.95 -2.53
CA GLY A 88 -11.12 -13.28 -2.36
C GLY A 88 -10.18 -12.07 -2.27
N PHE A 89 -10.69 -10.89 -1.91
CA PHE A 89 -9.87 -9.70 -1.64
C PHE A 89 -9.58 -9.57 -0.14
N GLU A 90 -8.32 -9.29 0.20
CA GLU A 90 -7.89 -9.04 1.59
C GLU A 90 -7.06 -7.75 1.66
N ILE A 91 -7.14 -7.06 2.81
CA ILE A 91 -6.32 -5.89 3.12
C ILE A 91 -5.41 -6.24 4.31
N LEU A 92 -4.14 -5.85 4.22
CA LEU A 92 -3.20 -5.84 5.33
C LEU A 92 -2.69 -4.41 5.50
N GLY A 93 -3.08 -3.76 6.58
CA GLY A 93 -2.56 -2.44 6.93
C GLY A 93 -1.13 -2.55 7.43
N VAL A 94 -0.23 -1.75 6.87
CA VAL A 94 1.19 -1.68 7.24
C VAL A 94 1.49 -0.27 7.71
N SER A 95 1.50 -0.07 9.02
CA SER A 95 1.82 1.23 9.62
C SER A 95 3.32 1.51 9.57
N LEU A 96 3.67 2.69 9.07
CA LEU A 96 5.02 3.26 9.04
C LEU A 96 5.29 4.16 10.27
N ASP A 97 4.53 3.97 11.35
CA ASP A 97 4.71 4.73 12.59
C ASP A 97 6.02 4.33 13.29
N ALA A 98 6.87 5.30 13.58
CA ALA A 98 8.04 5.09 14.44
C ALA A 98 7.64 4.97 15.92
N ASN A 99 6.45 5.46 16.29
CA ASN A 99 5.93 5.42 17.65
C ASN A 99 4.74 4.46 17.75
N ARG A 100 4.96 3.31 18.36
CA ARG A 100 3.94 2.28 18.55
C ARG A 100 2.72 2.78 19.34
N THR A 101 2.91 3.67 20.32
CA THR A 101 1.80 4.22 21.12
C THR A 101 0.87 5.07 20.25
N SER A 102 1.42 5.89 19.37
CA SER A 102 0.64 6.70 18.42
C SER A 102 -0.17 5.81 17.47
N TRP A 103 0.45 4.77 16.91
CA TRP A 103 -0.24 3.77 16.10
C TRP A 103 -1.39 3.10 16.84
N LEU A 104 -1.13 2.56 18.05
CA LEU A 104 -2.16 1.89 18.87
C LEU A 104 -3.31 2.81 19.23
N SER A 105 -3.04 4.11 19.48
CA SER A 105 -4.09 5.09 19.82
C SER A 105 -5.08 5.30 18.66
N VAL A 106 -4.59 5.26 17.43
CA VAL A 106 -5.44 5.34 16.23
C VAL A 106 -6.11 4.00 15.96
N LEU A 107 -5.36 2.89 16.05
CA LEU A 107 -5.88 1.56 15.79
C LEU A 107 -7.12 1.22 16.64
N ARG A 108 -7.14 1.61 17.91
CA ARG A 108 -8.29 1.43 18.81
C ARG A 108 -9.57 2.16 18.37
N LYS A 109 -9.44 3.16 17.50
CA LYS A 109 -10.55 3.98 16.99
C LYS A 109 -10.94 3.60 15.56
N LYS A 110 -10.17 2.70 14.93
CA LYS A 110 -10.48 2.23 13.58
C LYS A 110 -11.65 1.26 13.61
N GLU A 111 -12.55 1.44 12.66
CA GLU A 111 -13.71 0.55 12.44
C GLU A 111 -13.45 -0.44 11.29
N ASN A 112 -12.17 -0.60 10.91
CA ASN A 112 -11.79 -1.55 9.88
C ASN A 112 -11.89 -3.00 10.38
N HIS A 113 -12.06 -3.92 9.46
CA HIS A 113 -12.22 -5.34 9.74
C HIS A 113 -11.05 -6.20 9.24
N TRP A 114 -9.94 -5.57 8.84
CA TRP A 114 -8.71 -6.23 8.39
C TRP A 114 -7.60 -6.12 9.44
N THR A 115 -6.55 -6.90 9.24
CA THR A 115 -5.37 -6.87 10.12
C THR A 115 -4.52 -5.63 9.86
N ASP A 116 -4.16 -4.92 10.92
CA ASP A 116 -3.17 -3.85 10.90
C ASP A 116 -1.91 -4.28 11.66
N LEU A 117 -0.75 -4.13 11.03
CA LEU A 117 0.57 -4.38 11.58
C LEU A 117 1.42 -3.11 11.54
N CYS A 118 2.44 -3.05 12.38
CA CYS A 118 3.35 -1.91 12.44
C CYS A 118 4.79 -2.35 12.15
N ILE A 119 5.58 -1.48 11.53
CA ILE A 119 7.01 -1.71 11.38
C ILE A 119 7.68 -1.67 12.76
N ALA A 120 8.38 -2.77 13.11
CA ALA A 120 8.93 -2.96 14.45
C ALA A 120 10.13 -2.05 14.75
N LYS A 121 10.95 -1.74 13.74
CA LYS A 121 12.21 -1.02 13.87
C LYS A 121 12.35 0.06 12.80
N LYS A 122 13.00 1.16 13.16
CA LYS A 122 13.22 2.29 12.26
C LYS A 122 14.06 1.90 11.03
N GLU A 123 14.99 0.99 11.19
CA GLU A 123 15.83 0.47 10.11
C GLU A 123 14.99 -0.28 9.08
N ASP A 124 13.95 -0.99 9.53
CA ASP A 124 13.03 -1.72 8.66
C ASP A 124 12.13 -0.76 7.87
N ASP A 125 11.74 0.40 8.42
CA ASP A 125 11.00 1.42 7.68
C ASP A 125 11.77 1.88 6.43
N LYS A 126 13.05 2.23 6.60
CA LYS A 126 13.89 2.65 5.48
C LYS A 126 14.00 1.54 4.43
N ARG A 127 14.27 0.30 4.88
CA ARG A 127 14.38 -0.87 4.00
C ARG A 127 13.09 -1.13 3.22
N VAL A 128 11.95 -1.12 3.88
CA VAL A 128 10.64 -1.35 3.24
C VAL A 128 10.31 -0.27 2.23
N ARG A 129 10.59 1.00 2.56
CA ARG A 129 10.42 2.12 1.63
C ARG A 129 11.30 1.98 0.39
N GLU A 130 12.53 1.55 0.53
CA GLU A 130 13.45 1.33 -0.58
C GLU A 130 13.00 0.15 -1.46
N LEU A 131 12.63 -0.98 -0.84
CA LEU A 131 12.18 -2.20 -1.52
C LEU A 131 10.94 -1.95 -2.39
N TYR A 132 9.95 -1.27 -1.83
CA TYR A 132 8.68 -1.00 -2.51
C TYR A 132 8.60 0.38 -3.16
N SER A 133 9.69 1.13 -3.18
CA SER A 133 9.76 2.49 -3.77
C SER A 133 8.72 3.46 -3.20
N ILE A 134 8.48 3.40 -1.88
CA ILE A 134 7.53 4.24 -1.17
C ILE A 134 8.13 5.62 -0.94
N ASN A 135 7.69 6.60 -1.73
CA ASN A 135 8.13 7.99 -1.62
C ASN A 135 7.19 8.87 -0.81
N GLY A 136 6.00 8.38 -0.50
CA GLY A 136 4.96 9.05 0.27
C GLY A 136 3.80 8.11 0.50
N ILE A 137 2.92 8.47 1.43
CA ILE A 137 1.70 7.74 1.76
C ILE A 137 0.49 8.68 1.64
N PRO A 138 -0.71 8.19 1.29
CA PRO A 138 -1.09 6.79 1.11
C PRO A 138 -0.42 6.11 -0.10
N TYR A 139 -0.04 4.86 0.07
CA TYR A 139 0.62 4.05 -0.94
C TYR A 139 0.20 2.59 -0.76
N GLY A 140 0.05 1.83 -1.83
CA GLY A 140 -0.33 0.44 -1.72
C GLY A 140 0.31 -0.47 -2.75
N ILE A 141 0.41 -1.74 -2.39
CA ILE A 141 0.89 -2.83 -3.24
C ILE A 141 -0.22 -3.88 -3.31
N LEU A 142 -0.64 -4.23 -4.51
CA LEU A 142 -1.58 -5.32 -4.76
C LEU A 142 -0.79 -6.57 -5.14
N ILE A 143 -0.94 -7.65 -4.36
CA ILE A 143 -0.23 -8.92 -4.53
C ILE A 143 -1.25 -9.99 -4.90
N ASP A 144 -0.97 -10.77 -5.94
CA ASP A 144 -1.80 -11.90 -6.34
C ASP A 144 -1.54 -13.15 -5.47
N LYS A 145 -2.34 -14.17 -5.65
CA LYS A 145 -2.27 -15.43 -4.92
C LYS A 145 -0.92 -16.15 -5.07
N SER A 146 -0.19 -15.92 -6.17
CA SER A 146 1.13 -16.50 -6.41
C SER A 146 2.27 -15.74 -5.73
N GLY A 147 1.97 -14.60 -5.09
CA GLY A 147 2.93 -13.71 -4.46
C GLY A 147 3.56 -12.70 -5.41
N LYS A 148 3.06 -12.58 -6.64
CA LYS A 148 3.54 -11.54 -7.56
C LYS A 148 2.82 -10.22 -7.29
N ILE A 149 3.56 -9.14 -7.42
CA ILE A 149 3.00 -7.79 -7.37
C ILE A 149 2.17 -7.58 -8.65
N ALA A 150 0.86 -7.59 -8.50
CA ALA A 150 -0.07 -7.37 -9.60
C ALA A 150 -0.10 -5.87 -9.99
N ASN A 151 -0.04 -4.98 -9.00
CA ASN A 151 -0.06 -3.53 -9.26
C ASN A 151 0.48 -2.71 -8.08
N VAL A 152 0.82 -1.44 -8.37
CA VAL A 152 1.19 -0.42 -7.39
C VAL A 152 0.09 0.64 -7.35
N VAL A 153 -0.43 0.93 -6.17
CA VAL A 153 -1.54 1.87 -5.95
C VAL A 153 -0.99 3.18 -5.35
N THR A 154 -0.97 4.24 -6.15
CA THR A 154 -0.40 5.56 -5.77
C THR A 154 -1.44 6.68 -5.70
N ALA A 155 -2.63 6.45 -6.23
CA ALA A 155 -3.74 7.42 -6.23
C ALA A 155 -4.86 7.03 -5.24
N GLY A 156 -4.49 6.37 -4.15
CA GLY A 156 -5.39 5.97 -3.07
C GLY A 156 -6.52 5.04 -3.52
N TRP A 157 -7.63 5.09 -2.80
CA TRP A 157 -8.76 4.19 -2.98
C TRP A 157 -9.41 4.22 -4.39
N VAL A 158 -9.36 5.35 -5.09
CA VAL A 158 -9.93 5.47 -6.46
C VAL A 158 -9.20 4.56 -7.43
N HIS A 159 -7.87 4.55 -7.35
CA HIS A 159 -7.05 3.66 -8.18
C HIS A 159 -7.28 2.18 -7.81
N LEU A 160 -7.33 1.88 -6.51
CA LEU A 160 -7.62 0.53 -6.02
C LEU A 160 -8.98 0.04 -6.53
N GLU A 161 -10.04 0.86 -6.42
CA GLU A 161 -11.38 0.51 -6.90
C GLU A 161 -11.39 0.15 -8.39
N MET A 162 -10.70 0.95 -9.21
CA MET A 162 -10.60 0.70 -10.64
C MET A 162 -9.91 -0.65 -10.94
N LEU A 163 -8.84 -0.96 -10.23
CA LEU A 163 -8.12 -2.23 -10.37
C LEU A 163 -8.97 -3.43 -9.94
N LEU A 164 -9.68 -3.33 -8.81
CA LEU A 164 -10.57 -4.39 -8.33
C LEU A 164 -11.72 -4.65 -9.29
N LYS A 165 -12.36 -3.60 -9.79
CA LYS A 165 -13.41 -3.73 -10.81
C LYS A 165 -12.92 -4.44 -12.06
N GLY A 166 -11.73 -4.09 -12.56
CA GLY A 166 -11.12 -4.74 -13.72
C GLY A 166 -10.81 -6.22 -13.47
N TYR A 167 -10.18 -6.53 -12.34
CA TYR A 167 -9.80 -7.90 -11.98
C TYR A 167 -11.00 -8.84 -11.84
N TYR A 168 -12.01 -8.43 -11.08
CA TYR A 168 -13.16 -9.29 -10.81
C TYR A 168 -14.18 -9.35 -11.95
N LYS A 169 -14.22 -8.35 -12.85
CA LYS A 169 -15.04 -8.41 -14.08
C LYS A 169 -14.48 -9.47 -15.04
N GLY A 170 -13.17 -9.48 -15.28
CA GLY A 170 -12.53 -10.45 -16.17
C GLY A 170 -12.77 -11.90 -15.72
N ARG A 171 -12.70 -12.19 -14.42
CA ARG A 171 -12.92 -13.56 -13.90
C ARG A 171 -14.35 -14.05 -14.04
N ASN A 172 -15.35 -13.17 -14.02
CA ASN A 172 -16.74 -13.56 -14.24
C ASN A 172 -17.02 -13.93 -15.71
N GLU A 173 -16.20 -13.46 -16.66
CA GLU A 173 -16.30 -13.77 -18.09
C GLU A 173 -15.62 -15.09 -18.44
N GLU A 174 -14.58 -15.50 -17.70
CA GLU A 174 -13.87 -16.79 -17.91
C GLU A 174 -14.62 -18.00 -17.32
N THR A 175 -15.64 -17.78 -16.48
CA THR A 175 -16.39 -18.85 -15.79
C THR A 175 -17.73 -19.15 -16.49
N LYS A 176 -18.01 -18.55 -17.64
CA LYS A 176 -19.17 -18.82 -18.52
C LYS A 176 -18.75 -19.56 -19.76
#